data_bcefb0f87395d3112d2bdf97d0d69d30
#
_entry.id   bcefb0f87395d3112d2bdf97d0d69d30
#
_cell.length_a   1.000
_cell.length_b   1.000
_cell.length_c   1.000
_cell.angle_alpha   90.00
_cell.angle_beta   90.00
_cell.angle_gamma   90.00
#
_symmetry.space_group_name_H-M   'P 1'
#
loop_
_entity.id
_entity.type
_entity.pdbx_description
1 polymer ?
#
loop_
_entity_poly.entity_id
_entity_poly.type
_entity_poly.pdbx_seq_one_letter_code
_entity_poly.pdbx_strand_id
1 'polypeptide(L)'
;LKGILGLTAHSTTIVGADWRKDYLTASSGNIEEHVYTLAAYAQHEMLLLKDLTATLGLRLTHHETFDNHLTPKATLMYAPGNLRFRATYSAGFRAPGLDELYYHYFSVNRGKPQIIFGNQELSPEKSHYLSLNAEYRSEVIAVSLTGYLNRINDMVVRQNINVDEAALTMLQREFPEMTADQAAKLERYSLYQNSDKGDVKGVQVNVSANVFRGFNLSANYVYTYARTKSGEAWTTLERSIRHAATIAANYHHTWGKYGLNVNLNGRLQSKTYYPDYEDAPGYGAWNLHTTHSLDYLKWAYLEPSIGIDNLFDRVDRRIDSSLRKYALYSPGRMLVIGLKVKFK
;
A
#
# COMPACT_ATOMS: atom_id res chain seq x y z
N LEU A 1 -2.05 8.24 23.41
CA LEU A 1 -2.84 7.65 24.49
C LEU A 1 -4.11 7.01 23.95
N LYS A 2 -4.51 5.87 24.51
CA LYS A 2 -5.73 5.17 24.12
C LYS A 2 -6.40 4.59 25.35
N GLY A 3 -7.70 4.84 25.53
CA GLY A 3 -8.56 4.24 26.55
C GLY A 3 -9.65 3.40 25.91
N ILE A 4 -10.01 2.28 26.53
CA ILE A 4 -11.12 1.43 26.13
C ILE A 4 -12.08 1.35 27.31
N LEU A 5 -13.34 1.76 27.09
CA LEU A 5 -14.38 1.83 28.11
C LEU A 5 -15.53 0.92 27.67
N GLY A 6 -15.79 -0.14 28.42
CA GLY A 6 -17.02 -0.92 28.33
C GLY A 6 -18.12 -0.20 29.08
N LEU A 7 -19.03 0.49 28.38
CA LEU A 7 -20.11 1.23 29.02
C LEU A 7 -21.28 0.32 29.42
N THR A 8 -21.52 -0.73 28.62
CA THR A 8 -22.51 -1.78 28.90
C THR A 8 -22.01 -3.11 28.37
N ALA A 9 -22.72 -4.22 28.67
CA ALA A 9 -22.43 -5.53 28.09
C ALA A 9 -22.54 -5.57 26.54
N HIS A 10 -23.19 -4.55 25.93
CA HIS A 10 -23.50 -4.48 24.51
C HIS A 10 -22.88 -3.27 23.81
N SER A 11 -21.99 -2.52 24.48
CA SER A 11 -21.34 -1.35 23.87
C SER A 11 -19.91 -1.16 24.37
N THR A 12 -19.05 -0.71 23.44
CA THR A 12 -17.64 -0.39 23.73
C THR A 12 -17.33 0.97 23.16
N THR A 13 -16.70 1.82 23.98
CA THR A 13 -16.21 3.13 23.56
C THR A 13 -14.68 3.13 23.60
N ILE A 14 -14.07 3.60 22.53
CA ILE A 14 -12.64 3.83 22.43
C ILE A 14 -12.44 5.34 22.32
N VAL A 15 -11.61 5.90 23.17
CA VAL A 15 -11.17 7.29 23.08
C VAL A 15 -9.65 7.33 23.02
N GLY A 16 -9.11 8.31 22.33
CA GLY A 16 -7.67 8.48 22.29
C GLY A 16 -7.25 9.84 21.79
N ALA A 17 -5.96 10.12 22.00
CA ALA A 17 -5.29 11.30 21.49
C ALA A 17 -3.89 10.92 21.00
N ASP A 18 -3.49 11.56 19.90
CA ASP A 18 -2.17 11.42 19.28
C ASP A 18 -1.52 12.78 19.21
N TRP A 19 -0.22 12.81 19.40
CA TRP A 19 0.65 13.92 19.03
C TRP A 19 1.80 13.40 18.19
N ARG A 20 2.10 14.10 17.09
CA ARG A 20 3.19 13.77 16.17
C ARG A 20 3.93 15.04 15.80
N LYS A 21 5.24 14.95 15.69
CA LYS A 21 6.10 15.98 15.12
C LYS A 21 6.93 15.35 14.01
N ASP A 22 6.81 15.87 12.81
CA ASP A 22 7.56 15.45 11.63
C ASP A 22 8.68 16.44 11.36
N TYR A 23 9.81 15.95 10.87
CA TYR A 23 10.99 16.75 10.54
C TYR A 23 11.45 16.43 9.12
N LEU A 24 11.91 17.44 8.42
CA LEU A 24 12.60 17.32 7.15
C LEU A 24 13.92 18.07 7.23
N THR A 25 15.03 17.35 7.04
CA THR A 25 16.35 17.95 6.89
C THR A 25 16.93 17.48 5.56
N ALA A 26 17.28 18.41 4.67
CA ALA A 26 17.90 18.09 3.40
C ALA A 26 19.04 19.07 3.11
N SER A 27 20.22 18.52 2.76
CA SER A 27 21.40 19.32 2.38
C SER A 27 21.19 20.04 1.04
N SER A 28 20.43 19.46 0.11
CA SER A 28 19.99 20.16 -1.10
C SER A 28 18.96 21.21 -0.71
N GLY A 29 19.22 22.48 -1.06
CA GLY A 29 18.35 23.61 -0.72
C GLY A 29 18.45 24.07 0.74
N ASN A 30 19.34 23.51 1.56
CA ASN A 30 19.49 23.85 2.99
C ASN A 30 18.16 23.87 3.75
N ILE A 31 17.36 22.82 3.59
CA ILE A 31 16.02 22.69 4.16
C ILE A 31 16.11 22.14 5.58
N GLU A 32 15.50 22.85 6.53
CA GLU A 32 15.30 22.39 7.91
C GLU A 32 13.89 22.80 8.35
N GLU A 33 12.94 21.89 8.17
CA GLU A 33 11.52 22.16 8.39
C GLU A 33 10.93 21.14 9.36
N HIS A 34 9.92 21.55 10.10
CA HIS A 34 9.16 20.68 10.97
C HIS A 34 7.69 21.08 11.04
N VAL A 35 6.85 20.16 11.43
CA VAL A 35 5.42 20.40 11.63
C VAL A 35 4.89 19.48 12.72
N TYR A 36 3.95 19.97 13.53
CA TYR A 36 3.24 19.12 14.49
C TYR A 36 1.79 18.88 14.10
N THR A 37 1.30 17.74 14.52
CA THR A 37 -0.11 17.33 14.37
C THR A 37 -0.62 16.83 15.71
N LEU A 38 -1.75 17.36 16.16
CA LEU A 38 -2.46 16.91 17.36
C LEU A 38 -3.81 16.33 16.91
N ALA A 39 -4.20 15.19 17.47
CA ALA A 39 -5.51 14.64 17.17
C ALA A 39 -6.15 14.02 18.40
N ALA A 40 -7.49 14.17 18.47
CA ALA A 40 -8.33 13.48 19.44
C ALA A 40 -9.41 12.69 18.69
N TYR A 41 -9.75 11.50 19.18
CA TYR A 41 -10.77 10.68 18.55
C TYR A 41 -11.59 9.92 19.56
N ALA A 42 -12.84 9.65 19.17
CA ALA A 42 -13.72 8.74 19.87
C ALA A 42 -14.42 7.80 18.86
N GLN A 43 -14.57 6.55 19.24
CA GLN A 43 -15.32 5.56 18.49
C GLN A 43 -16.23 4.81 19.46
N HIS A 44 -17.50 4.69 19.11
CA HIS A 44 -18.49 3.94 19.87
C HIS A 44 -19.05 2.82 19.02
N GLU A 45 -18.97 1.59 19.53
CA GLU A 45 -19.58 0.40 18.96
C GLU A 45 -20.75 -0.03 19.85
N MET A 46 -21.89 -0.30 19.23
CA MET A 46 -23.10 -0.71 19.94
C MET A 46 -23.82 -1.84 19.19
N LEU A 47 -24.31 -2.79 19.94
CA LEU A 47 -25.22 -3.83 19.45
C LEU A 47 -26.64 -3.24 19.43
N LEU A 48 -27.18 -2.98 18.24
CA LEU A 48 -28.51 -2.39 18.06
C LEU A 48 -29.62 -3.45 18.19
N LEU A 49 -29.40 -4.62 17.58
CA LEU A 49 -30.29 -5.80 17.60
C LEU A 49 -29.40 -7.05 17.69
N LYS A 50 -29.99 -8.21 17.90
CA LYS A 50 -29.29 -9.49 18.12
C LYS A 50 -28.10 -9.71 17.20
N ASP A 51 -28.19 -9.41 15.92
CA ASP A 51 -27.13 -9.64 14.92
C ASP A 51 -26.70 -8.35 14.21
N LEU A 52 -27.13 -7.17 14.72
CA LEU A 52 -26.91 -5.89 14.10
C LEU A 52 -26.05 -4.99 14.99
N THR A 53 -24.84 -4.68 14.55
CA THR A 53 -23.89 -3.82 15.24
C THR A 53 -23.66 -2.54 14.45
N ALA A 54 -23.70 -1.39 15.12
CA ALA A 54 -23.28 -0.11 14.57
C ALA A 54 -22.00 0.37 15.23
N THR A 55 -21.12 0.97 14.43
CA THR A 55 -19.91 1.64 14.92
C THR A 55 -19.91 3.06 14.38
N LEU A 56 -19.84 4.04 15.26
CA LEU A 56 -19.70 5.46 14.93
C LEU A 56 -18.36 5.97 15.45
N GLY A 57 -17.63 6.69 14.65
CA GLY A 57 -16.33 7.27 15.00
C GLY A 57 -16.22 8.71 14.53
N LEU A 58 -15.49 9.49 15.31
CA LEU A 58 -15.17 10.87 15.00
C LEU A 58 -13.73 11.15 15.39
N ARG A 59 -12.97 11.80 14.50
CA ARG A 59 -11.61 12.25 14.77
C ARG A 59 -11.50 13.73 14.41
N LEU A 60 -11.02 14.51 15.36
CA LEU A 60 -10.59 15.89 15.17
C LEU A 60 -9.07 15.90 15.08
N THR A 61 -8.54 16.42 13.99
CA THR A 61 -7.10 16.60 13.78
C THR A 61 -6.79 18.08 13.61
N HIS A 62 -5.91 18.61 14.45
CA HIS A 62 -5.28 19.92 14.30
C HIS A 62 -3.91 19.75 13.67
N HIS A 63 -3.67 20.39 12.54
CA HIS A 63 -2.37 20.43 11.86
C HIS A 63 -1.85 21.86 11.90
N GLU A 64 -0.61 22.03 12.28
CA GLU A 64 0.02 23.35 12.46
C GLU A 64 -0.17 24.30 11.26
N THR A 65 -0.07 23.75 10.04
CA THR A 65 -0.19 24.52 8.78
C THR A 65 -1.61 24.55 8.23
N PHE A 66 -2.40 23.50 8.44
CA PHE A 66 -3.68 23.28 7.74
C PHE A 66 -4.90 23.27 8.67
N ASP A 67 -4.77 23.80 9.90
CA ASP A 67 -5.85 23.98 10.85
C ASP A 67 -6.59 22.68 11.28
N ASN A 68 -7.88 22.78 11.54
CA ASN A 68 -8.70 21.74 12.11
C ASN A 68 -9.49 20.96 11.05
N HIS A 69 -9.41 19.64 11.12
CA HIS A 69 -10.14 18.74 10.24
C HIS A 69 -10.91 17.69 11.01
N LEU A 70 -12.19 17.55 10.66
CA LEU A 70 -13.09 16.57 11.26
C LEU A 70 -13.33 15.43 10.27
N THR A 71 -13.05 14.19 10.71
CA THR A 71 -13.20 12.99 9.88
C THR A 71 -14.13 11.98 10.55
N PRO A 72 -15.42 11.94 10.14
CA PRO A 72 -16.41 10.98 10.62
C PRO A 72 -16.21 9.59 9.97
N LYS A 73 -16.63 8.56 10.73
CA LYS A 73 -16.74 7.18 10.27
C LYS A 73 -18.05 6.57 10.76
N ALA A 74 -18.74 5.82 9.92
CA ALA A 74 -19.90 5.03 10.29
C ALA A 74 -19.80 3.64 9.65
N THR A 75 -20.09 2.60 10.44
CA THR A 75 -20.15 1.21 9.96
C THR A 75 -21.39 0.56 10.51
N LEU A 76 -22.12 -0.15 9.65
CA LEU A 76 -23.21 -1.02 10.03
C LEU A 76 -22.86 -2.45 9.63
N MET A 77 -22.99 -3.38 10.55
CA MET A 77 -22.73 -4.80 10.34
C MET A 77 -23.92 -5.63 10.78
N TYR A 78 -24.43 -6.44 9.84
CA TYR A 78 -25.47 -7.44 10.10
C TYR A 78 -24.87 -8.83 9.92
N ALA A 79 -24.91 -9.68 10.97
CA ALA A 79 -24.17 -10.94 11.05
C ALA A 79 -25.07 -12.13 11.44
N PRO A 80 -26.08 -12.52 10.61
CA PRO A 80 -26.96 -13.66 10.90
C PRO A 80 -26.24 -14.99 10.60
N GLY A 81 -26.03 -15.80 11.65
CA GLY A 81 -25.42 -17.12 11.51
C GLY A 81 -24.03 -17.08 10.86
N ASN A 82 -23.90 -17.74 9.72
CA ASN A 82 -22.64 -17.84 8.97
C ASN A 82 -22.39 -16.68 7.97
N LEU A 83 -23.34 -15.75 7.86
CA LEU A 83 -23.26 -14.61 6.96
C LEU A 83 -22.89 -13.33 7.72
N ARG A 84 -22.16 -12.44 7.05
CA ARG A 84 -21.88 -11.08 7.52
C ARG A 84 -21.99 -10.10 6.37
N PHE A 85 -22.77 -9.05 6.57
CA PHE A 85 -22.90 -7.93 5.66
C PHE A 85 -22.40 -6.68 6.37
N ARG A 86 -21.54 -5.92 5.72
CA ARG A 86 -20.99 -4.69 6.31
C ARG A 86 -21.05 -3.57 5.29
N ALA A 87 -21.61 -2.43 5.72
CA ALA A 87 -21.52 -1.17 5.01
C ALA A 87 -20.68 -0.19 5.82
N THR A 88 -19.71 0.46 5.18
CA THR A 88 -18.83 1.42 5.84
C THR A 88 -18.73 2.70 5.01
N TYR A 89 -18.89 3.83 5.68
CA TYR A 89 -18.51 5.15 5.19
C TYR A 89 -17.42 5.72 6.10
N SER A 90 -16.41 6.37 5.52
CA SER A 90 -15.44 7.17 6.27
C SER A 90 -14.95 8.35 5.45
N ALA A 91 -14.82 9.50 6.11
CA ALA A 91 -14.09 10.63 5.58
C ALA A 91 -12.61 10.51 5.98
N GLY A 92 -11.73 11.03 5.14
CA GLY A 92 -10.29 11.06 5.37
C GLY A 92 -9.71 12.45 5.13
N PHE A 93 -8.60 12.74 5.78
CA PHE A 93 -7.79 13.94 5.64
C PHE A 93 -6.32 13.53 5.56
N ARG A 94 -5.55 14.12 4.62
CA ARG A 94 -4.11 13.99 4.51
C ARG A 94 -3.49 15.38 4.27
N ALA A 95 -2.71 15.85 5.23
CA ALA A 95 -1.85 17.00 5.00
C ALA A 95 -0.75 16.64 3.99
N PRO A 96 -0.33 17.56 3.10
CA PRO A 96 0.89 17.39 2.33
C PRO A 96 2.08 17.13 3.25
N GLY A 97 3.00 16.25 2.81
CA GLY A 97 4.24 16.00 3.52
C GLY A 97 5.21 17.17 3.42
N LEU A 98 6.17 17.25 4.36
CA LEU A 98 7.20 18.30 4.32
C LEU A 98 8.02 18.25 3.03
N ASP A 99 8.24 17.07 2.47
CA ASP A 99 8.89 16.89 1.18
C ASP A 99 8.01 17.39 0.02
N GLU A 100 6.69 17.20 0.09
CA GLU A 100 5.76 17.73 -0.91
C GLU A 100 5.66 19.26 -0.87
N LEU A 101 5.87 19.87 0.32
CA LEU A 101 5.82 21.32 0.51
C LEU A 101 7.15 22.03 0.22
N TYR A 102 8.27 21.45 0.66
CA TYR A 102 9.53 22.18 0.78
C TYR A 102 10.67 21.61 -0.06
N TYR A 103 10.52 20.50 -0.79
CA TYR A 103 11.62 19.97 -1.60
C TYR A 103 12.16 21.03 -2.56
N HIS A 104 13.46 21.20 -2.52
CA HIS A 104 14.28 21.90 -3.50
C HIS A 104 15.46 20.98 -3.81
N TYR A 105 15.17 19.96 -4.65
CA TYR A 105 16.04 18.80 -4.79
C TYR A 105 16.63 18.72 -6.17
N PHE A 106 17.96 18.67 -6.23
CA PHE A 106 18.73 18.37 -7.42
C PHE A 106 19.59 17.13 -7.17
N SER A 107 19.60 16.23 -8.10
CA SER A 107 20.52 15.07 -8.09
C SER A 107 20.85 14.61 -9.49
N VAL A 108 21.91 13.85 -9.60
CA VAL A 108 22.29 13.20 -10.85
C VAL A 108 22.26 11.69 -10.66
N ASN A 109 21.29 11.04 -11.28
CA ASN A 109 21.14 9.60 -11.23
C ASN A 109 21.59 9.01 -12.58
N ARG A 110 22.70 8.26 -12.58
CA ARG A 110 23.27 7.63 -13.77
C ARG A 110 23.53 8.60 -14.92
N GLY A 111 24.03 9.79 -14.61
CA GLY A 111 24.33 10.82 -15.58
C GLY A 111 23.13 11.59 -16.12
N LYS A 112 21.91 11.32 -15.63
CA LYS A 112 20.71 12.13 -15.90
C LYS A 112 20.39 13.02 -14.71
N PRO A 113 20.27 14.33 -14.88
CA PRO A 113 19.84 15.24 -13.84
C PRO A 113 18.36 14.99 -13.50
N GLN A 114 18.02 15.14 -12.24
CA GLN A 114 16.67 15.07 -11.72
C GLN A 114 16.43 16.26 -10.79
N ILE A 115 15.38 17.01 -11.05
CA ILE A 115 14.98 18.15 -10.26
C ILE A 115 13.55 17.94 -9.77
N ILE A 116 13.33 18.18 -8.48
CA ILE A 116 12.00 18.09 -7.85
C ILE A 116 11.80 19.30 -6.97
N PHE A 117 10.71 20.04 -7.22
CA PHE A 117 10.26 21.11 -6.37
C PHE A 117 9.06 20.69 -5.53
N GLY A 118 9.08 21.07 -4.25
CA GLY A 118 7.89 21.14 -3.41
C GLY A 118 7.01 22.33 -3.80
N ASN A 119 5.85 22.41 -3.20
CA ASN A 119 4.92 23.52 -3.40
C ASN A 119 4.22 23.84 -2.08
N GLN A 120 4.51 25.01 -1.53
CA GLN A 120 3.91 25.48 -0.27
C GLN A 120 2.44 25.90 -0.41
N GLU A 121 1.93 26.05 -1.65
CA GLU A 121 0.54 26.39 -1.92
C GLU A 121 -0.38 25.15 -1.96
N LEU A 122 0.16 23.96 -1.68
CA LEU A 122 -0.64 22.74 -1.66
C LEU A 122 -1.74 22.79 -0.60
N SER A 123 -2.93 22.39 -1.01
CA SER A 123 -4.05 22.13 -0.12
C SER A 123 -4.04 20.67 0.36
N PRO A 124 -4.59 20.40 1.56
CA PRO A 124 -4.70 19.04 2.06
C PRO A 124 -5.74 18.22 1.29
N GLU A 125 -5.44 16.95 1.07
CA GLU A 125 -6.37 16.01 0.47
C GLU A 125 -7.53 15.69 1.42
N LYS A 126 -8.74 15.62 0.87
CA LYS A 126 -9.95 15.17 1.55
C LYS A 126 -10.54 14.00 0.80
N SER A 127 -10.89 12.93 1.50
CA SER A 127 -11.42 11.74 0.87
C SER A 127 -12.74 11.27 1.48
N HIS A 128 -13.54 10.61 0.64
CA HIS A 128 -14.79 9.95 1.01
C HIS A 128 -14.72 8.50 0.54
N TYR A 129 -14.67 7.60 1.49
CA TYR A 129 -14.62 6.16 1.26
C TYR A 129 -15.97 5.52 1.57
N LEU A 130 -16.46 4.72 0.65
CA LEU A 130 -17.63 3.88 0.81
C LEU A 130 -17.27 2.44 0.46
N SER A 131 -17.67 1.47 1.29
CA SER A 131 -17.55 0.05 0.96
C SER A 131 -18.75 -0.76 1.41
N LEU A 132 -19.04 -1.81 0.63
CA LEU A 132 -19.98 -2.86 0.93
C LEU A 132 -19.26 -4.19 0.93
N ASN A 133 -19.43 -4.96 1.98
CA ASN A 133 -18.81 -6.28 2.13
C ASN A 133 -19.89 -7.32 2.43
N ALA A 134 -19.79 -8.47 1.79
CA ALA A 134 -20.53 -9.68 2.11
C ALA A 134 -19.56 -10.81 2.39
N GLU A 135 -19.72 -11.50 3.51
CA GLU A 135 -18.88 -12.63 3.91
C GLU A 135 -19.76 -13.83 4.28
N TYR A 136 -19.36 -15.00 3.82
CA TYR A 136 -19.84 -16.29 4.30
C TYR A 136 -18.69 -17.03 4.95
N ARG A 137 -18.93 -17.58 6.14
CA ARG A 137 -17.92 -18.35 6.88
C ARG A 137 -18.52 -19.61 7.47
N SER A 138 -17.89 -20.76 7.17
CA SER A 138 -18.14 -22.04 7.80
C SER A 138 -16.82 -22.60 8.35
N GLU A 139 -16.85 -23.80 8.91
CA GLU A 139 -15.65 -24.50 9.37
C GLU A 139 -14.69 -24.87 8.21
N VAL A 140 -15.24 -25.09 7.01
CA VAL A 140 -14.49 -25.55 5.84
C VAL A 140 -14.08 -24.41 4.93
N ILE A 141 -14.96 -23.42 4.73
CA ILE A 141 -14.73 -22.34 3.76
C ILE A 141 -15.13 -20.98 4.33
N ALA A 142 -14.33 -19.97 4.01
CA ALA A 142 -14.69 -18.57 4.17
C ALA A 142 -14.51 -17.85 2.83
N VAL A 143 -15.54 -17.12 2.43
CA VAL A 143 -15.55 -16.30 1.21
C VAL A 143 -16.00 -14.90 1.57
N SER A 144 -15.28 -13.89 1.11
CA SER A 144 -15.73 -12.50 1.22
C SER A 144 -15.62 -11.76 -0.11
N LEU A 145 -16.62 -10.92 -0.35
CA LEU A 145 -16.69 -10.01 -1.49
C LEU A 145 -16.82 -8.60 -0.97
N THR A 146 -15.92 -7.70 -1.38
CA THR A 146 -15.96 -6.27 -1.02
C THR A 146 -15.95 -5.42 -2.27
N GLY A 147 -16.97 -4.57 -2.43
CA GLY A 147 -16.94 -3.46 -3.39
C GLY A 147 -16.60 -2.17 -2.67
N TYR A 148 -15.77 -1.30 -3.26
CA TYR A 148 -15.38 -0.03 -2.65
C TYR A 148 -15.24 1.10 -3.66
N LEU A 149 -15.43 2.32 -3.15
CA LEU A 149 -15.22 3.58 -3.85
C LEU A 149 -14.54 4.55 -2.89
N ASN A 150 -13.43 5.14 -3.32
CA ASN A 150 -12.77 6.24 -2.63
C ASN A 150 -12.65 7.43 -3.59
N ARG A 151 -13.25 8.56 -3.22
CA ARG A 151 -13.12 9.83 -3.92
C ARG A 151 -12.22 10.75 -3.13
N ILE A 152 -11.21 11.30 -3.79
CA ILE A 152 -10.22 12.18 -3.20
C ILE A 152 -10.35 13.54 -3.90
N ASN A 153 -10.52 14.61 -3.15
CA ASN A 153 -10.43 15.97 -3.63
C ASN A 153 -9.04 16.53 -3.29
N ASP A 154 -8.55 17.43 -4.12
CA ASP A 154 -7.25 18.10 -3.95
C ASP A 154 -6.09 17.11 -3.83
N MET A 155 -6.15 16.00 -4.58
CA MET A 155 -5.15 14.93 -4.52
C MET A 155 -3.78 15.48 -4.90
N VAL A 156 -2.78 15.31 -4.03
CA VAL A 156 -1.41 15.74 -4.31
C VAL A 156 -0.76 14.76 -5.28
N VAL A 157 -0.30 15.30 -6.40
CA VAL A 157 0.38 14.54 -7.46
C VAL A 157 1.69 15.21 -7.83
N ARG A 158 2.67 14.42 -8.23
CA ARG A 158 3.91 14.92 -8.81
C ARG A 158 3.75 14.99 -10.32
N GLN A 159 3.78 16.19 -10.87
CA GLN A 159 3.72 16.44 -12.30
C GLN A 159 5.12 16.63 -12.87
N ASN A 160 5.38 15.98 -14.01
CA ASN A 160 6.58 16.21 -14.81
C ASN A 160 6.31 17.30 -15.85
N ILE A 161 7.16 18.33 -15.84
CA ILE A 161 7.06 19.49 -16.72
C ILE A 161 8.25 19.43 -17.70
N ASN A 162 7.98 19.56 -19.00
CA ASN A 162 9.03 19.63 -20.00
C ASN A 162 9.84 20.92 -19.84
N VAL A 163 11.15 20.83 -20.00
CA VAL A 163 12.06 21.97 -19.91
C VAL A 163 12.10 22.69 -21.26
N ASP A 164 11.69 23.96 -21.28
CA ASP A 164 11.92 24.91 -22.36
C ASP A 164 13.10 25.84 -22.00
N GLU A 165 13.46 26.78 -22.87
CA GLU A 165 14.57 27.72 -22.65
C GLU A 165 14.39 28.58 -21.41
N ALA A 166 13.15 29.02 -21.14
CA ALA A 166 12.84 29.87 -19.98
C ALA A 166 12.98 29.06 -18.69
N ALA A 167 12.41 27.84 -18.67
CA ALA A 167 12.55 26.90 -17.56
C ALA A 167 14.01 26.54 -17.32
N LEU A 168 14.79 26.27 -18.38
CA LEU A 168 16.22 25.95 -18.25
C LEU A 168 17.02 27.08 -17.61
N THR A 169 16.75 28.31 -18.03
CA THR A 169 17.39 29.53 -17.45
C THR A 169 17.05 29.68 -15.98
N MET A 170 15.78 29.47 -15.61
CA MET A 170 15.33 29.48 -14.22
C MET A 170 16.03 28.38 -13.41
N LEU A 171 16.04 27.15 -13.91
CA LEU A 171 16.62 26.01 -13.22
C LEU A 171 18.14 26.13 -13.02
N GLN A 172 18.87 26.68 -13.98
CA GLN A 172 20.29 26.98 -13.84
C GLN A 172 20.59 28.05 -12.78
N ARG A 173 19.67 29.00 -12.60
CA ARG A 173 19.78 30.02 -11.54
C ARG A 173 19.48 29.40 -10.17
N GLU A 174 18.48 28.53 -10.08
CA GLU A 174 18.08 27.86 -8.83
C GLU A 174 19.11 26.79 -8.39
N PHE A 175 19.80 26.16 -9.34
CA PHE A 175 20.78 25.09 -9.10
C PHE A 175 22.11 25.45 -9.78
N PRO A 176 22.88 26.39 -9.23
CA PRO A 176 24.15 26.84 -9.83
C PRO A 176 25.22 25.73 -9.87
N GLU A 177 25.06 24.66 -9.08
CA GLU A 177 25.92 23.48 -9.14
C GLU A 177 25.66 22.60 -10.37
N MET A 178 24.58 22.81 -11.13
CA MET A 178 24.26 22.07 -12.35
C MET A 178 25.22 22.45 -13.47
N THR A 179 25.98 21.50 -13.98
CA THR A 179 26.91 21.74 -15.10
C THR A 179 26.16 21.94 -16.43
N ALA A 180 26.83 22.55 -17.41
CA ALA A 180 26.24 22.76 -18.75
C ALA A 180 25.88 21.41 -19.43
N ASP A 181 26.67 20.35 -19.23
CA ASP A 181 26.38 19.00 -19.74
C ASP A 181 25.16 18.38 -19.09
N GLN A 182 24.94 18.63 -17.79
CA GLN A 182 23.72 18.20 -17.07
C GLN A 182 22.51 19.00 -17.55
N ALA A 183 22.64 20.30 -17.69
CA ALA A 183 21.58 21.18 -18.21
C ALA A 183 21.10 20.74 -19.60
N ALA A 184 22.04 20.42 -20.51
CA ALA A 184 21.73 19.91 -21.84
C ALA A 184 21.01 18.55 -21.85
N LYS A 185 21.11 17.76 -20.78
CA LYS A 185 20.46 16.44 -20.61
C LYS A 185 19.16 16.53 -19.84
N LEU A 186 18.76 17.70 -19.32
CA LEU A 186 17.58 17.89 -18.53
C LEU A 186 16.36 18.07 -19.43
N GLU A 187 15.59 17.01 -19.63
CA GLU A 187 14.38 17.01 -20.44
C GLU A 187 13.13 17.49 -19.67
N ARG A 188 13.12 17.22 -18.36
CA ARG A 188 11.97 17.47 -17.48
C ARG A 188 12.40 17.77 -16.05
N TYR A 189 11.58 18.54 -15.35
CA TYR A 189 11.62 18.68 -13.89
C TYR A 189 10.26 18.31 -13.29
N SER A 190 10.20 18.07 -12.00
CA SER A 190 8.98 17.68 -11.32
C SER A 190 8.55 18.75 -10.32
N LEU A 191 7.25 18.97 -10.23
CA LEU A 191 6.60 19.87 -9.27
C LEU A 191 5.43 19.15 -8.59
N TYR A 192 5.29 19.32 -7.29
CA TYR A 192 4.08 18.86 -6.59
C TYR A 192 2.93 19.85 -6.77
N GLN A 193 1.76 19.35 -7.07
CA GLN A 193 0.54 20.16 -7.22
C GLN A 193 -0.70 19.36 -6.82
N ASN A 194 -1.79 20.07 -6.49
CA ASN A 194 -3.07 19.42 -6.32
C ASN A 194 -3.69 19.10 -7.69
N SER A 195 -4.17 17.88 -7.84
CA SER A 195 -5.08 17.47 -8.90
C SER A 195 -6.52 17.71 -8.43
N ASP A 196 -7.42 18.06 -9.33
CA ASP A 196 -8.81 18.38 -8.97
C ASP A 196 -9.49 17.23 -8.20
N LYS A 197 -9.33 16.02 -8.69
CA LYS A 197 -9.98 14.81 -8.11
C LYS A 197 -9.18 13.55 -8.36
N GLY A 198 -9.27 12.61 -7.43
CA GLY A 198 -8.88 11.22 -7.59
C GLY A 198 -10.08 10.29 -7.36
N ASP A 199 -10.25 9.30 -8.23
CA ASP A 199 -11.23 8.21 -8.06
C ASP A 199 -10.49 6.89 -7.97
N VAL A 200 -10.68 6.15 -6.88
CA VAL A 200 -10.22 4.77 -6.74
C VAL A 200 -11.41 3.88 -6.40
N LYS A 201 -11.74 2.96 -7.26
CA LYS A 201 -12.84 2.01 -7.04
C LYS A 201 -12.44 0.60 -7.43
N GLY A 202 -13.05 -0.37 -6.80
CA GLY A 202 -12.71 -1.75 -7.10
C GLY A 202 -13.56 -2.78 -6.40
N VAL A 203 -13.17 -4.01 -6.66
CA VAL A 203 -13.77 -5.21 -6.06
C VAL A 203 -12.65 -6.09 -5.54
N GLN A 204 -12.83 -6.62 -4.34
CA GLN A 204 -11.94 -7.58 -3.72
C GLN A 204 -12.70 -8.86 -3.38
N VAL A 205 -12.11 -10.00 -3.75
CA VAL A 205 -12.60 -11.33 -3.39
C VAL A 205 -11.53 -12.02 -2.56
N ASN A 206 -11.91 -12.55 -1.40
CA ASN A 206 -11.04 -13.41 -0.60
C ASN A 206 -11.73 -14.76 -0.42
N VAL A 207 -10.97 -15.81 -0.60
CA VAL A 207 -11.39 -17.20 -0.39
C VAL A 207 -10.35 -17.89 0.48
N SER A 208 -10.80 -18.61 1.50
CA SER A 208 -9.96 -19.55 2.23
C SER A 208 -10.74 -20.85 2.48
N ALA A 209 -10.09 -21.97 2.31
CA ALA A 209 -10.73 -23.27 2.46
C ALA A 209 -9.78 -24.29 3.12
N ASN A 210 -10.32 -25.02 4.09
CA ASN A 210 -9.74 -26.25 4.62
C ASN A 210 -10.27 -27.42 3.79
N VAL A 211 -9.60 -27.73 2.68
CA VAL A 211 -10.13 -28.65 1.65
C VAL A 211 -10.21 -30.09 2.17
N PHE A 212 -9.16 -30.50 2.89
CA PHE A 212 -9.10 -31.76 3.64
C PHE A 212 -8.09 -31.62 4.78
N ARG A 213 -8.01 -32.65 5.64
CA ARG A 213 -7.12 -32.60 6.81
C ARG A 213 -5.68 -32.31 6.43
N GLY A 214 -5.17 -31.17 6.93
CA GLY A 214 -3.82 -30.73 6.68
C GLY A 214 -3.63 -29.91 5.38
N PHE A 215 -4.66 -29.74 4.53
CA PHE A 215 -4.55 -28.96 3.32
C PHE A 215 -5.45 -27.73 3.35
N ASN A 216 -4.80 -26.56 3.28
CA ASN A 216 -5.43 -25.25 3.25
C ASN A 216 -5.15 -24.57 1.92
N LEU A 217 -6.16 -23.97 1.34
CA LEU A 217 -6.06 -23.12 0.15
C LEU A 217 -6.55 -21.72 0.50
N SER A 218 -5.82 -20.69 0.09
CA SER A 218 -6.28 -19.31 0.15
C SER A 218 -6.01 -18.57 -1.16
N ALA A 219 -6.94 -17.72 -1.53
CA ALA A 219 -6.82 -16.87 -2.70
C ALA A 219 -7.40 -15.47 -2.39
N ASN A 220 -6.69 -14.47 -2.84
CA ASN A 220 -7.15 -13.08 -2.85
C ASN A 220 -7.08 -12.57 -4.28
N TYR A 221 -8.13 -11.89 -4.73
CA TYR A 221 -8.14 -11.19 -5.99
C TYR A 221 -8.65 -9.78 -5.78
N VAL A 222 -7.97 -8.80 -6.39
CA VAL A 222 -8.34 -7.40 -6.35
C VAL A 222 -8.40 -6.85 -7.77
N TYR A 223 -9.53 -6.26 -8.11
CA TYR A 223 -9.67 -5.36 -9.25
C TYR A 223 -9.69 -3.93 -8.75
N THR A 224 -8.78 -3.08 -9.26
CA THR A 224 -8.69 -1.66 -8.89
C THR A 224 -8.74 -0.80 -10.15
N TYR A 225 -9.64 0.17 -10.17
CA TYR A 225 -9.70 1.21 -11.18
C TYR A 225 -9.39 2.55 -10.53
N ALA A 226 -8.17 3.05 -10.75
CA ALA A 226 -7.65 4.28 -10.16
C ALA A 226 -7.38 5.31 -11.26
N ARG A 227 -7.85 6.54 -11.08
CA ARG A 227 -7.67 7.65 -12.02
C ARG A 227 -7.60 8.97 -11.28
N THR A 228 -6.99 9.94 -11.92
CA THR A 228 -6.92 11.34 -11.46
C THR A 228 -7.47 12.27 -12.54
N LYS A 229 -8.04 13.39 -12.12
CA LYS A 229 -8.57 14.44 -13.00
C LYS A 229 -7.74 15.70 -12.87
N SER A 230 -7.36 16.29 -14.00
CA SER A 230 -6.74 17.61 -14.08
C SER A 230 -7.44 18.42 -15.16
N GLY A 231 -8.08 19.53 -14.80
CA GLY A 231 -9.00 20.24 -15.68
C GLY A 231 -10.15 19.35 -16.15
N GLU A 232 -10.37 19.21 -17.45
CA GLU A 232 -11.41 18.37 -18.01
C GLU A 232 -10.98 16.89 -18.23
N ALA A 233 -9.68 16.60 -18.18
CA ALA A 233 -9.14 15.29 -18.55
C ALA A 233 -9.05 14.34 -17.35
N TRP A 234 -9.48 13.09 -17.58
CA TRP A 234 -9.25 11.96 -16.67
C TRP A 234 -8.12 11.11 -17.19
N THR A 235 -7.11 10.84 -16.37
CA THR A 235 -6.00 9.94 -16.68
C THR A 235 -5.93 8.79 -15.67
N THR A 236 -5.37 7.66 -16.09
CA THR A 236 -5.10 6.55 -15.18
C THR A 236 -4.02 6.98 -14.18
N LEU A 237 -4.21 6.66 -12.90
CA LEU A 237 -3.23 6.98 -11.88
C LEU A 237 -1.91 6.24 -12.14
N GLU A 238 -0.79 6.98 -12.08
CA GLU A 238 0.55 6.41 -12.24
C GLU A 238 0.79 5.25 -11.27
N ARG A 239 1.51 4.24 -11.71
CA ARG A 239 1.84 2.99 -10.99
C ARG A 239 0.63 2.18 -10.53
N SER A 240 -0.55 2.45 -11.10
CA SER A 240 -1.72 1.64 -10.79
C SER A 240 -1.67 0.27 -11.48
N ILE A 241 -2.17 -0.75 -10.78
CA ILE A 241 -2.30 -2.13 -11.25
C ILE A 241 -3.78 -2.47 -11.23
N ARG A 242 -4.35 -2.87 -12.38
CA ARG A 242 -5.79 -3.17 -12.47
C ARG A 242 -6.19 -4.48 -11.83
N HIS A 243 -5.39 -5.52 -12.03
CA HIS A 243 -5.69 -6.86 -11.54
C HIS A 243 -4.51 -7.36 -10.73
N ALA A 244 -4.74 -7.72 -9.49
CA ALA A 244 -3.76 -8.38 -8.64
C ALA A 244 -4.39 -9.60 -7.98
N ALA A 245 -3.62 -10.68 -7.86
CA ALA A 245 -4.05 -11.88 -7.16
C ALA A 245 -2.90 -12.47 -6.35
N THR A 246 -3.24 -13.07 -5.22
CA THR A 246 -2.34 -13.94 -4.46
C THR A 246 -3.04 -15.27 -4.24
N ILE A 247 -2.30 -16.35 -4.36
CA ILE A 247 -2.77 -17.71 -4.14
C ILE A 247 -1.77 -18.38 -3.23
N ALA A 248 -2.25 -19.07 -2.18
CA ALA A 248 -1.40 -19.87 -1.34
C ALA A 248 -2.05 -21.23 -1.07
N ALA A 249 -1.29 -22.29 -1.24
CA ALA A 249 -1.66 -23.65 -0.88
C ALA A 249 -0.66 -24.16 0.15
N ASN A 250 -1.17 -24.63 1.27
CA ASN A 250 -0.37 -25.17 2.35
C ASN A 250 -0.83 -26.59 2.67
N TYR A 251 0.09 -27.54 2.67
CA TYR A 251 -0.13 -28.89 3.11
C TYR A 251 0.75 -29.20 4.31
N HIS A 252 0.13 -29.69 5.39
CA HIS A 252 0.83 -30.15 6.59
C HIS A 252 0.34 -31.52 7.00
N HIS A 253 1.28 -32.43 7.20
CA HIS A 253 1.00 -33.76 7.74
C HIS A 253 2.13 -34.26 8.63
N THR A 254 1.78 -35.05 9.65
CA THR A 254 2.74 -35.66 10.58
C THR A 254 2.55 -37.15 10.60
N TRP A 255 3.64 -37.90 10.35
CA TRP A 255 3.74 -39.33 10.44
C TRP A 255 4.66 -39.69 11.62
N GLY A 256 4.08 -39.94 12.78
CA GLY A 256 4.86 -40.25 14.01
C GLY A 256 5.83 -39.11 14.36
N LYS A 257 7.14 -39.33 14.20
CA LYS A 257 8.20 -38.36 14.51
C LYS A 257 8.64 -37.49 13.33
N TYR A 258 8.03 -37.69 12.16
CA TYR A 258 8.30 -36.91 10.96
C TYR A 258 7.10 -36.03 10.59
N GLY A 259 7.32 -34.76 10.46
CA GLY A 259 6.33 -33.79 9.95
C GLY A 259 6.80 -33.19 8.63
N LEU A 260 5.88 -33.02 7.70
CA LEU A 260 6.08 -32.36 6.43
C LEU A 260 5.15 -31.14 6.34
N ASN A 261 5.70 -30.00 5.99
CA ASN A 261 4.95 -28.82 5.56
C ASN A 261 5.38 -28.45 4.14
N VAL A 262 4.42 -28.30 3.22
CA VAL A 262 4.63 -27.83 1.85
C VAL A 262 3.84 -26.55 1.67
N ASN A 263 4.50 -25.48 1.28
CA ASN A 263 3.89 -24.19 1.01
C ASN A 263 4.18 -23.79 -0.44
N LEU A 264 3.12 -23.62 -1.21
CA LEU A 264 3.15 -23.01 -2.55
C LEU A 264 2.44 -21.66 -2.47
N ASN A 265 3.11 -20.57 -2.84
CA ASN A 265 2.48 -19.28 -2.93
C ASN A 265 2.80 -18.59 -4.26
N GLY A 266 1.81 -17.89 -4.79
CA GLY A 266 1.90 -17.17 -6.04
C GLY A 266 1.38 -15.74 -5.87
N ARG A 267 2.06 -14.81 -6.51
CA ARG A 267 1.60 -13.43 -6.68
C ARG A 267 1.52 -13.13 -8.17
N LEU A 268 0.37 -12.66 -8.60
CA LEU A 268 0.06 -12.32 -9.98
C LEU A 268 -0.41 -10.88 -10.06
N GLN A 269 0.02 -10.15 -11.08
CA GLN A 269 -0.49 -8.81 -11.35
C GLN A 269 -0.52 -8.54 -12.85
N SER A 270 -1.49 -7.71 -13.27
CA SER A 270 -1.53 -7.16 -14.62
C SER A 270 -0.42 -6.11 -14.79
N LYS A 271 -0.32 -5.54 -15.98
CA LYS A 271 0.60 -4.45 -16.26
C LYS A 271 0.43 -3.30 -15.27
N THR A 272 1.55 -2.63 -14.96
CA THR A 272 1.59 -1.39 -14.18
C THR A 272 1.65 -0.21 -15.14
N TYR A 273 0.75 0.73 -14.97
CA TYR A 273 0.64 1.91 -15.83
C TYR A 273 1.69 2.98 -15.46
N TYR A 274 2.36 3.51 -16.50
CA TYR A 274 3.28 4.64 -16.39
C TYR A 274 2.98 5.66 -17.50
N PRO A 275 2.55 6.90 -17.18
CA PRO A 275 2.17 7.90 -18.19
C PRO A 275 3.33 8.36 -19.06
N ASP A 276 4.55 8.39 -18.50
CA ASP A 276 5.75 8.93 -19.15
C ASP A 276 6.70 7.85 -19.66
N TYR A 277 6.37 6.58 -19.46
CA TYR A 277 7.21 5.44 -19.79
C TYR A 277 6.37 4.30 -20.37
N GLU A 278 7.03 3.30 -20.91
CA GLU A 278 6.37 2.05 -21.29
C GLU A 278 5.79 1.36 -20.04
N ASP A 279 4.54 0.91 -20.12
CA ASP A 279 3.89 0.14 -19.07
C ASP A 279 4.75 -1.05 -18.64
N ALA A 280 4.88 -1.28 -17.34
CA ALA A 280 5.51 -2.51 -16.87
C ALA A 280 4.64 -3.72 -17.21
N PRO A 281 5.19 -4.79 -17.81
CA PRO A 281 4.43 -5.97 -18.17
C PRO A 281 3.81 -6.63 -16.94
N GLY A 282 2.76 -7.39 -17.16
CA GLY A 282 2.18 -8.23 -16.11
C GLY A 282 3.23 -9.18 -15.54
N TYR A 283 3.15 -9.40 -14.25
CA TYR A 283 4.14 -10.16 -13.49
C TYR A 283 3.47 -11.29 -12.71
N GLY A 284 4.16 -12.43 -12.65
CA GLY A 284 3.75 -13.55 -11.81
C GLY A 284 4.96 -14.27 -11.23
N ALA A 285 5.05 -14.32 -9.90
CA ALA A 285 6.07 -15.06 -9.19
C ALA A 285 5.42 -16.14 -8.32
N TRP A 286 6.00 -17.32 -8.36
CA TRP A 286 5.60 -18.46 -7.56
C TRP A 286 6.78 -18.97 -6.74
N ASN A 287 6.52 -19.28 -5.48
CA ASN A 287 7.52 -19.80 -4.56
C ASN A 287 7.01 -21.14 -4.00
N LEU A 288 7.89 -22.11 -3.93
CA LEU A 288 7.63 -23.42 -3.35
C LEU A 288 8.61 -23.68 -2.22
N HIS A 289 8.12 -23.89 -1.02
CA HIS A 289 8.94 -24.16 0.16
C HIS A 289 8.47 -25.44 0.84
N THR A 290 9.41 -26.23 1.29
CA THR A 290 9.14 -27.40 2.15
C THR A 290 9.91 -27.26 3.45
N THR A 291 9.27 -27.65 4.53
CA THR A 291 9.90 -27.75 5.86
C THR A 291 9.62 -29.13 6.41
N HIS A 292 10.65 -29.77 6.91
CA HIS A 292 10.60 -31.10 7.47
C HIS A 292 10.85 -31.01 8.98
N SER A 293 9.98 -31.55 9.79
CA SER A 293 10.17 -31.62 11.26
C SER A 293 10.58 -33.02 11.67
N LEU A 294 11.74 -33.13 12.30
CA LEU A 294 12.36 -34.39 12.70
C LEU A 294 12.49 -34.47 14.23
N ASP A 295 11.69 -35.31 14.87
CA ASP A 295 11.70 -35.57 16.34
C ASP A 295 12.39 -36.90 16.67
N TYR A 296 13.54 -37.15 16.10
CA TYR A 296 14.29 -38.38 16.35
C TYR A 296 15.36 -38.23 17.43
N LEU A 297 15.80 -37.01 17.72
CA LEU A 297 16.83 -36.73 18.73
C LEU A 297 16.20 -36.50 20.11
N LYS A 298 16.82 -37.06 21.18
CA LYS A 298 16.34 -36.86 22.54
C LYS A 298 16.49 -35.42 23.03
N TRP A 299 17.47 -34.68 22.51
CA TRP A 299 17.87 -33.35 22.97
C TRP A 299 17.44 -32.21 22.05
N ALA A 300 16.98 -32.53 20.83
CA ALA A 300 16.57 -31.47 19.90
C ALA A 300 15.53 -31.93 18.87
N TYR A 301 14.77 -30.95 18.34
CA TYR A 301 14.02 -31.06 17.09
C TYR A 301 14.85 -30.46 15.98
N LEU A 302 14.93 -31.10 14.82
CA LEU A 302 15.54 -30.56 13.62
C LEU A 302 14.46 -30.16 12.63
N GLU A 303 14.58 -28.98 12.07
CA GLU A 303 13.67 -28.48 11.04
C GLU A 303 14.47 -28.06 9.79
N PRO A 304 14.97 -29.00 8.97
CA PRO A 304 15.52 -28.64 7.66
C PRO A 304 14.43 -28.13 6.74
N SER A 305 14.79 -27.16 5.90
CA SER A 305 13.90 -26.57 4.90
C SER A 305 14.63 -26.39 3.58
N ILE A 306 13.88 -26.57 2.50
CA ILE A 306 14.32 -26.26 1.14
C ILE A 306 13.22 -25.50 0.43
N GLY A 307 13.59 -24.46 -0.29
CA GLY A 307 12.67 -23.61 -1.02
C GLY A 307 13.22 -23.19 -2.36
N ILE A 308 12.33 -22.90 -3.27
CA ILE A 308 12.62 -22.28 -4.55
C ILE A 308 11.78 -21.03 -4.65
N ASP A 309 12.44 -19.87 -4.61
CA ASP A 309 11.80 -18.61 -4.90
C ASP A 309 11.84 -18.35 -6.41
N ASN A 310 10.79 -17.68 -6.91
CA ASN A 310 10.59 -17.42 -8.32
C ASN A 310 10.73 -18.69 -9.18
N LEU A 311 9.90 -19.69 -8.87
CA LEU A 311 9.93 -21.06 -9.44
C LEU A 311 10.02 -21.08 -10.98
N PHE A 312 9.40 -20.11 -11.66
CA PHE A 312 9.35 -20.03 -13.13
C PHE A 312 10.37 -19.04 -13.73
N ASP A 313 11.34 -18.54 -12.93
CA ASP A 313 12.40 -17.61 -13.34
C ASP A 313 11.86 -16.36 -14.09
N ARG A 314 10.77 -15.77 -13.57
CA ARG A 314 10.16 -14.57 -14.16
C ARG A 314 10.95 -13.33 -13.76
N VAL A 315 11.59 -12.71 -14.73
CA VAL A 315 12.41 -11.50 -14.56
C VAL A 315 11.96 -10.45 -15.58
N ASP A 316 11.82 -9.21 -15.14
CA ASP A 316 11.62 -8.09 -16.05
C ASP A 316 12.96 -7.78 -16.76
N ARG A 317 13.04 -8.10 -18.04
CA ARG A 317 14.23 -7.94 -18.87
C ARG A 317 14.18 -6.73 -19.78
N ARG A 318 13.17 -5.86 -19.63
CA ARG A 318 13.07 -4.67 -20.45
C ARG A 318 14.28 -3.77 -20.28
N ILE A 319 14.69 -3.15 -21.36
CA ILE A 319 15.74 -2.14 -21.42
C ILE A 319 15.17 -0.88 -22.08
N ASP A 320 15.60 0.28 -21.63
CA ASP A 320 15.27 1.56 -22.25
C ASP A 320 16.13 1.80 -23.51
N SER A 321 15.81 2.88 -24.24
CA SER A 321 16.57 3.30 -25.43
C SER A 321 18.07 3.54 -25.16
N SER A 322 18.46 3.70 -23.90
CA SER A 322 19.85 3.86 -23.46
C SER A 322 20.46 2.56 -22.96
N LEU A 323 19.88 1.40 -23.31
CA LEU A 323 20.29 0.06 -22.90
C LEU A 323 20.30 -0.16 -21.38
N ARG A 324 19.50 0.61 -20.63
CA ARG A 324 19.34 0.46 -19.17
C ARG A 324 18.15 -0.41 -18.83
N LYS A 325 18.31 -1.26 -17.81
CA LYS A 325 17.21 -2.11 -17.32
C LYS A 325 16.19 -1.27 -16.57
N TYR A 326 14.88 -1.46 -16.83
CA TYR A 326 13.79 -0.89 -16.05
C TYR A 326 13.78 -1.43 -14.62
N ALA A 327 13.94 -2.74 -14.43
CA ALA A 327 14.06 -3.39 -13.13
C ALA A 327 15.52 -3.72 -12.83
N LEU A 328 16.16 -2.96 -11.95
CA LEU A 328 17.56 -3.17 -11.56
C LEU A 328 17.77 -4.40 -10.68
N TYR A 329 16.76 -4.72 -9.89
CA TYR A 329 16.79 -5.74 -8.84
C TYR A 329 15.58 -6.67 -8.99
N SER A 330 15.57 -7.46 -10.05
CA SER A 330 14.64 -8.57 -10.19
C SER A 330 15.46 -9.84 -10.06
N PRO A 331 15.55 -10.43 -8.85
CA PRO A 331 16.25 -11.69 -8.69
C PRO A 331 15.51 -12.76 -9.50
N GLY A 332 16.24 -13.55 -10.27
CA GLY A 332 15.73 -14.74 -10.93
C GLY A 332 15.38 -15.83 -9.91
N ARG A 333 15.33 -17.07 -10.37
CA ARG A 333 15.12 -18.21 -9.50
C ARG A 333 16.21 -18.30 -8.44
N MET A 334 15.80 -18.50 -7.18
CA MET A 334 16.72 -18.69 -6.05
C MET A 334 16.39 -20.00 -5.32
N LEU A 335 17.45 -20.75 -4.99
CA LEU A 335 17.37 -21.90 -4.09
C LEU A 335 17.65 -21.41 -2.67
N VAL A 336 16.76 -21.72 -1.74
CA VAL A 336 16.88 -21.38 -0.31
C VAL A 336 16.98 -22.69 0.48
N ILE A 337 18.02 -22.83 1.28
CA ILE A 337 18.20 -23.99 2.17
C ILE A 337 18.36 -23.46 3.59
N GLY A 338 17.67 -24.05 4.53
CA GLY A 338 17.71 -23.69 5.94
C GLY A 338 17.73 -24.90 6.86
N LEU A 339 18.32 -24.71 8.04
CA LEU A 339 18.24 -25.67 9.14
C LEU A 339 17.97 -24.92 10.44
N LYS A 340 16.87 -25.27 11.10
CA LYS A 340 16.55 -24.78 12.44
C LYS A 340 16.69 -25.91 13.44
N VAL A 341 17.39 -25.68 14.52
CA VAL A 341 17.55 -26.61 15.64
C VAL A 341 16.85 -26.01 16.85
N LYS A 342 15.90 -26.77 17.43
CA LYS A 342 15.20 -26.41 18.67
C LYS A 342 15.61 -27.38 19.76
N PHE A 343 16.29 -26.93 20.79
CA PHE A 343 16.64 -27.73 21.94
C PHE A 343 15.40 -28.01 22.79
N LYS A 344 15.32 -29.23 23.33
CA LYS A 344 14.22 -29.68 24.21
C LYS A 344 14.44 -29.24 25.66
#